data_24fdd9d25140704b958772ccd9153134
#
_entry.id   24fdd9d25140704b958772ccd9153134
#
_cell.length_a   1.000
_cell.length_b   1.000
_cell.length_c   1.000
_cell.angle_alpha   90.00
_cell.angle_beta   90.00
_cell.angle_gamma   90.00
#
_symmetry.space_group_name_H-M   'P 1'
#
loop_
_entity.id
_entity.type
_entity.pdbx_description
1 polymer ?
#
loop_
_entity_poly.entity_id
_entity_poly.type
_entity_poly.pdbx_seq_one_letter_code
_entity_poly.pdbx_strand_id
1 'polypeptide(L)'
;MNLDTVRKTFTDWAPFYNPTHAWTLPKRRSARLALGLKPGDRILDLACGTGLNFPHLRELVGEHGQVVGADLTPAMLDIARKMITKKGWRNVEVHEADAANLPFPNAFFDKVIVSFALNIIPEYRAAIEEVHRVLKPGGRFVALEMRAGFHSLPPWLQPLPHICAVDMSHDIVNAIQRIFPDVTIHNYWMGMILVTVAKKT
;
A
#
# COMPACT_ATOMS: atom_id res chain seq x y z
N MET A 1 -0.90 -7.18 17.30
CA MET A 1 0.00 -7.98 16.44
C MET A 1 1.37 -7.33 16.45
N ASN A 2 2.49 -8.06 16.29
CA ASN A 2 3.83 -7.49 16.24
C ASN A 2 4.46 -7.67 14.85
N LEU A 3 5.55 -6.94 14.57
CA LEU A 3 6.24 -6.94 13.26
C LEU A 3 6.77 -8.32 12.86
N ASP A 4 7.26 -9.12 13.83
CA ASP A 4 7.81 -10.45 13.55
C ASP A 4 6.70 -11.41 13.06
N THR A 5 5.51 -11.32 13.66
CA THR A 5 4.35 -12.09 13.21
C THR A 5 3.95 -11.72 11.79
N VAL A 6 3.91 -10.42 11.47
CA VAL A 6 3.62 -9.93 10.10
C VAL A 6 4.67 -10.45 9.13
N ARG A 7 5.96 -10.24 9.43
CA ARG A 7 7.08 -10.70 8.59
C ARG A 7 7.01 -12.21 8.33
N LYS A 8 6.80 -13.02 9.38
CA LYS A 8 6.68 -14.47 9.25
C LYS A 8 5.50 -14.86 8.35
N THR A 9 4.30 -14.33 8.63
CA THR A 9 3.10 -14.62 7.86
C THR A 9 3.31 -14.36 6.38
N PHE A 10 3.82 -13.19 6.01
CA PHE A 10 4.03 -12.82 4.61
C PHE A 10 5.24 -13.51 3.96
N THR A 11 6.22 -13.96 4.75
CA THR A 11 7.28 -14.85 4.25
C THR A 11 6.69 -16.18 3.80
N ASP A 12 5.84 -16.80 4.63
CA ASP A 12 5.21 -18.08 4.32
C ASP A 12 4.23 -17.97 3.13
N TRP A 13 3.55 -16.81 2.98
CA TRP A 13 2.60 -16.55 1.91
C TRP A 13 3.21 -16.09 0.59
N ALA A 14 4.45 -15.61 0.58
CA ALA A 14 5.08 -15.00 -0.59
C ALA A 14 4.96 -15.84 -1.89
N PRO A 15 5.18 -17.18 -1.89
CA PRO A 15 5.06 -17.98 -3.12
C PRO A 15 3.64 -18.01 -3.72
N PHE A 16 2.62 -17.86 -2.88
CA PHE A 16 1.21 -17.98 -3.25
C PHE A 16 0.51 -16.63 -3.38
N TYR A 17 1.19 -15.53 -3.06
CA TYR A 17 0.58 -14.21 -2.93
C TYR A 17 -0.08 -13.75 -4.24
N ASN A 18 0.64 -13.79 -5.36
CA ASN A 18 0.13 -13.25 -6.62
C ASN A 18 -1.13 -13.96 -7.14
N PRO A 19 -1.20 -15.32 -7.19
CA PRO A 19 -2.43 -16.00 -7.62
C PRO A 19 -3.62 -15.71 -6.71
N THR A 20 -3.39 -15.69 -5.39
CA THR A 20 -4.46 -15.47 -4.40
C THR A 20 -4.97 -14.03 -4.36
N HIS A 21 -4.20 -13.06 -4.86
CA HIS A 21 -4.57 -11.63 -4.84
C HIS A 21 -4.92 -11.06 -6.23
N ALA A 22 -4.96 -11.90 -7.28
CA ALA A 22 -5.31 -11.46 -8.64
C ALA A 22 -6.68 -10.77 -8.72
N TRP A 23 -7.65 -11.17 -7.90
CA TRP A 23 -8.99 -10.56 -7.83
C TRP A 23 -8.97 -9.09 -7.36
N THR A 24 -7.89 -8.65 -6.71
CA THR A 24 -7.73 -7.25 -6.26
C THR A 24 -7.34 -6.29 -7.39
N LEU A 25 -6.85 -6.78 -8.52
CA LEU A 25 -6.31 -5.97 -9.61
C LEU A 25 -7.26 -4.89 -10.13
N PRO A 26 -8.59 -5.16 -10.34
CA PRO A 26 -9.52 -4.11 -10.77
C PRO A 26 -9.64 -2.96 -9.75
N LYS A 27 -9.58 -3.27 -8.45
CA LYS A 27 -9.66 -2.26 -7.38
C LYS A 27 -8.37 -1.47 -7.24
N ARG A 28 -7.23 -2.13 -7.41
CA ARG A 28 -5.92 -1.46 -7.48
C ARG A 28 -5.87 -0.46 -8.63
N ARG A 29 -6.55 -0.74 -9.76
CA ARG A 29 -6.68 0.21 -10.87
C ARG A 29 -7.37 1.51 -10.43
N SER A 30 -8.49 1.44 -9.71
CA SER A 30 -9.20 2.62 -9.22
C SER A 30 -8.32 3.47 -8.30
N ALA A 31 -7.59 2.83 -7.37
CA ALA A 31 -6.65 3.52 -6.49
C ALA A 31 -5.51 4.21 -7.27
N ARG A 32 -4.93 3.53 -8.26
CA ARG A 32 -3.87 4.12 -9.10
C ARG A 32 -4.36 5.32 -9.92
N LEU A 33 -5.59 5.27 -10.46
CA LEU A 33 -6.18 6.40 -11.17
C LEU A 33 -6.44 7.58 -10.23
N ALA A 34 -6.84 7.31 -8.97
CA ALA A 34 -7.06 8.35 -7.97
C ALA A 34 -5.79 9.10 -7.56
N LEU A 35 -4.59 8.51 -7.76
CA LEU A 35 -3.31 9.19 -7.53
C LEU A 35 -3.11 10.42 -8.41
N GLY A 36 -3.66 10.42 -9.64
CA GLY A 36 -3.41 11.47 -10.61
C GLY A 36 -1.92 11.59 -10.94
N LEU A 37 -1.26 10.44 -11.16
CA LEU A 37 0.14 10.36 -11.56
C LEU A 37 0.40 11.08 -12.87
N LYS A 38 1.56 11.71 -12.99
CA LYS A 38 2.05 12.38 -14.19
C LYS A 38 3.40 11.76 -14.59
N PRO A 39 3.75 11.81 -15.88
CA PRO A 39 5.11 11.49 -16.31
C PRO A 39 6.14 12.33 -15.54
N GLY A 40 7.18 11.67 -15.03
CA GLY A 40 8.22 12.29 -14.20
C GLY A 40 7.95 12.24 -12.68
N ASP A 41 6.75 11.86 -12.22
CA ASP A 41 6.48 11.75 -10.78
C ASP A 41 7.34 10.67 -10.13
N ARG A 42 7.74 10.90 -8.87
CA ARG A 42 8.31 9.89 -7.98
C ARG A 42 7.23 9.39 -7.04
N ILE A 43 6.93 8.10 -7.12
CA ILE A 43 5.88 7.46 -6.30
C ILE A 43 6.47 6.43 -5.35
N LEU A 44 5.95 6.41 -4.11
CA LEU A 44 6.15 5.32 -3.15
C LEU A 44 4.95 4.37 -3.19
N ASP A 45 5.20 3.08 -3.42
CA ASP A 45 4.27 1.97 -3.16
C ASP A 45 4.64 1.38 -1.80
N LEU A 46 3.94 1.80 -0.75
CA LEU A 46 4.21 1.41 0.64
C LEU A 46 3.53 0.07 0.94
N ALA A 47 4.25 -0.84 1.59
CA ALA A 47 3.90 -2.25 1.75
C ALA A 47 3.62 -2.87 0.37
N CYS A 48 4.57 -2.73 -0.54
CA CYS A 48 4.44 -3.07 -1.95
C CYS A 48 4.33 -4.60 -2.20
N GLY A 49 4.74 -5.42 -1.24
CA GLY A 49 4.77 -6.86 -1.34
C GLY A 49 5.58 -7.33 -2.54
N THR A 50 4.97 -8.15 -3.37
CA THR A 50 5.56 -8.69 -4.60
C THR A 50 5.58 -7.71 -5.78
N GLY A 51 5.14 -6.44 -5.58
CA GLY A 51 5.15 -5.41 -6.61
C GLY A 51 3.97 -5.47 -7.59
N LEU A 52 2.80 -5.94 -7.18
CA LEU A 52 1.60 -6.02 -8.05
C LEU A 52 1.18 -4.69 -8.70
N ASN A 53 1.54 -3.56 -8.10
CA ASN A 53 1.27 -2.24 -8.67
C ASN A 53 2.33 -1.78 -9.69
N PHE A 54 3.57 -2.28 -9.61
CA PHE A 54 4.71 -1.74 -10.34
C PHE A 54 4.54 -1.65 -11.86
N PRO A 55 3.99 -2.66 -12.57
CA PRO A 55 3.82 -2.56 -14.02
C PRO A 55 3.04 -1.31 -14.43
N HIS A 56 1.96 -1.05 -13.70
CA HIS A 56 1.07 0.07 -14.01
C HIS A 56 1.57 1.41 -13.50
N LEU A 57 2.22 1.43 -12.31
CA LEU A 57 2.82 2.66 -11.79
C LEU A 57 3.95 3.13 -12.70
N ARG A 58 4.80 2.21 -13.14
CA ARG A 58 5.91 2.50 -14.07
C ARG A 58 5.40 3.04 -15.40
N GLU A 59 4.32 2.48 -15.93
CA GLU A 59 3.67 2.97 -17.16
C GLU A 59 3.18 4.42 -16.99
N LEU A 60 2.54 4.73 -15.86
CA LEU A 60 1.98 6.06 -15.59
C LEU A 60 3.03 7.13 -15.35
N VAL A 61 4.11 6.81 -14.64
CA VAL A 61 5.20 7.79 -14.38
C VAL A 61 6.16 7.92 -15.57
N GLY A 62 6.13 6.97 -16.51
CA GLY A 62 7.01 6.97 -17.68
C GLY A 62 8.48 6.71 -17.34
N GLU A 63 9.36 6.87 -18.33
CA GLU A 63 10.79 6.56 -18.17
C GLU A 63 11.55 7.56 -17.29
N HIS A 64 11.08 8.80 -17.20
CA HIS A 64 11.68 9.87 -16.40
C HIS A 64 11.14 9.91 -14.94
N GLY A 65 10.06 9.18 -14.65
CA GLY A 65 9.55 9.04 -13.30
C GLY A 65 10.21 7.86 -12.57
N GLN A 66 9.95 7.74 -11.28
CA GLN A 66 10.51 6.71 -10.42
C GLN A 66 9.43 6.00 -9.61
N VAL A 67 9.49 4.69 -9.55
CA VAL A 67 8.66 3.86 -8.66
C VAL A 67 9.56 3.28 -7.58
N VAL A 68 9.28 3.60 -6.34
CA VAL A 68 9.97 3.07 -5.16
C VAL A 68 8.98 2.20 -4.39
N GLY A 69 9.32 0.93 -4.21
CA GLY A 69 8.57 0.02 -3.34
C GLY A 69 9.24 -0.06 -1.96
N ALA A 70 8.46 -0.06 -0.91
CA ALA A 70 8.93 -0.35 0.44
C ALA A 70 8.08 -1.45 1.06
N ASP A 71 8.71 -2.46 1.66
CA ASP A 71 8.02 -3.56 2.36
C ASP A 71 8.88 -4.09 3.51
N LEU A 72 8.24 -4.60 4.54
CA LEU A 72 8.93 -5.18 5.72
C LEU A 72 9.51 -6.57 5.42
N THR A 73 9.00 -7.29 4.41
CA THR A 73 9.20 -8.73 4.20
C THR A 73 10.19 -9.02 3.07
N PRO A 74 11.44 -9.46 3.35
CA PRO A 74 12.43 -9.76 2.33
C PRO A 74 11.95 -10.74 1.27
N ALA A 75 11.23 -11.80 1.65
CA ALA A 75 10.71 -12.80 0.72
C ALA A 75 9.75 -12.22 -0.32
N MET A 76 8.94 -11.22 0.06
CA MET A 76 8.09 -10.46 -0.87
C MET A 76 8.94 -9.63 -1.82
N LEU A 77 9.93 -8.92 -1.29
CA LEU A 77 10.83 -8.06 -2.06
C LEU A 77 11.68 -8.85 -3.05
N ASP A 78 12.06 -10.10 -2.74
CA ASP A 78 12.81 -10.95 -3.66
C ASP A 78 11.99 -11.30 -4.91
N ILE A 79 10.68 -11.50 -4.77
CA ILE A 79 9.78 -11.70 -5.91
C ILE A 79 9.69 -10.40 -6.74
N ALA A 80 9.56 -9.26 -6.06
CA ALA A 80 9.53 -7.95 -6.72
C ALA A 80 10.85 -7.67 -7.47
N ARG A 81 12.02 -7.91 -6.87
CA ARG A 81 13.35 -7.77 -7.50
C ARG A 81 13.49 -8.65 -8.73
N LYS A 82 13.07 -9.92 -8.66
CA LYS A 82 13.07 -10.84 -9.80
C LYS A 82 12.21 -10.31 -10.95
N MET A 83 11.05 -9.74 -10.66
CA MET A 83 10.20 -9.11 -11.67
C MET A 83 10.88 -7.90 -12.30
N ILE A 84 11.43 -6.99 -11.50
CA ILE A 84 12.15 -5.78 -11.96
C ILE A 84 13.27 -6.17 -12.92
N THR A 85 14.12 -7.12 -12.51
CA THR A 85 15.25 -7.64 -13.33
C THR A 85 14.76 -8.28 -14.62
N LYS A 86 13.75 -9.17 -14.54
CA LYS A 86 13.17 -9.85 -15.72
C LYS A 86 12.59 -8.87 -16.74
N LYS A 87 12.04 -7.75 -16.28
CA LYS A 87 11.43 -6.71 -17.13
C LYS A 87 12.44 -5.65 -17.59
N GLY A 88 13.67 -5.66 -17.07
CA GLY A 88 14.70 -4.67 -17.40
C GLY A 88 14.36 -3.25 -16.97
N TRP A 89 13.55 -3.09 -15.92
CA TRP A 89 13.15 -1.74 -15.45
C TRP A 89 14.30 -1.08 -14.70
N ARG A 90 14.67 0.14 -15.12
CA ARG A 90 15.77 0.91 -14.52
C ARG A 90 15.27 1.99 -13.54
N ASN A 91 13.99 2.30 -13.58
CA ASN A 91 13.33 3.33 -12.77
C ASN A 91 12.36 2.74 -11.74
N VAL A 92 12.54 1.47 -11.38
CA VAL A 92 11.80 0.79 -10.32
C VAL A 92 12.80 0.17 -9.35
N GLU A 93 12.68 0.48 -8.08
CA GLU A 93 13.54 -0.06 -7.02
C GLU A 93 12.73 -0.47 -5.79
N VAL A 94 13.30 -1.30 -4.92
CA VAL A 94 12.64 -1.76 -3.69
C VAL A 94 13.59 -1.70 -2.50
N HIS A 95 13.04 -1.31 -1.34
CA HIS A 95 13.71 -1.17 -0.06
C HIS A 95 13.03 -2.01 1.01
N GLU A 96 13.81 -2.71 1.84
CA GLU A 96 13.29 -3.27 3.08
C GLU A 96 13.13 -2.13 4.08
N ALA A 97 11.90 -1.92 4.56
CA ALA A 97 11.59 -0.84 5.50
C ALA A 97 10.36 -1.15 6.35
N ASP A 98 10.40 -0.67 7.59
CA ASP A 98 9.22 -0.54 8.42
C ASP A 98 8.43 0.71 7.98
N ALA A 99 7.14 0.54 7.73
CA ALA A 99 6.25 1.64 7.32
C ALA A 99 6.17 2.77 8.36
N ALA A 100 6.38 2.43 9.65
CA ALA A 100 6.40 3.39 10.74
C ALA A 100 7.73 4.13 10.91
N ASN A 101 8.77 3.77 10.12
CA ASN A 101 10.08 4.40 10.16
C ASN A 101 10.75 4.30 8.78
N LEU A 102 10.33 5.15 7.86
CA LEU A 102 10.77 5.11 6.47
C LEU A 102 12.16 5.73 6.26
N PRO A 103 13.08 5.05 5.56
CA PRO A 103 14.44 5.55 5.33
C PRO A 103 14.52 6.58 4.19
N PHE A 104 13.50 7.41 4.06
CA PHE A 104 13.43 8.42 3.02
C PHE A 104 13.40 9.84 3.60
N PRO A 105 13.97 10.84 2.90
CA PRO A 105 13.93 12.23 3.34
C PRO A 105 12.50 12.79 3.39
N ASN A 106 12.33 13.89 4.13
CA ASN A 106 11.10 14.67 4.10
C ASN A 106 10.82 15.19 2.69
N ALA A 107 9.54 15.26 2.31
CA ALA A 107 9.11 15.86 1.03
C ALA A 107 9.81 15.24 -0.19
N PHE A 108 9.98 13.92 -0.23
CA PHE A 108 10.72 13.21 -1.25
C PHE A 108 9.84 12.71 -2.40
N PHE A 109 8.60 12.27 -2.09
CA PHE A 109 7.68 11.67 -3.06
C PHE A 109 6.60 12.65 -3.51
N ASP A 110 6.24 12.61 -4.80
CA ASP A 110 5.10 13.32 -5.34
C ASP A 110 3.79 12.64 -4.99
N LYS A 111 3.80 11.31 -4.92
CA LYS A 111 2.64 10.46 -4.61
C LYS A 111 3.04 9.29 -3.71
N VAL A 112 2.09 8.84 -2.90
CA VAL A 112 2.22 7.61 -2.09
C VAL A 112 0.95 6.78 -2.28
N ILE A 113 1.10 5.47 -2.45
CA ILE A 113 0.00 4.50 -2.45
C ILE A 113 0.25 3.42 -1.42
N VAL A 114 -0.81 3.01 -0.74
CA VAL A 114 -0.88 1.80 0.08
C VAL A 114 -2.05 0.96 -0.42
N SER A 115 -1.87 -0.36 -0.53
CA SER A 115 -2.93 -1.23 -1.02
C SER A 115 -3.09 -2.46 -0.14
N PHE A 116 -4.19 -2.52 0.61
CA PHE A 116 -4.56 -3.63 1.50
C PHE A 116 -3.52 -3.93 2.59
N ALA A 117 -2.91 -2.91 3.18
CA ALA A 117 -1.82 -3.09 4.12
C ALA A 117 -1.99 -2.34 5.44
N LEU A 118 -2.69 -1.20 5.51
CA LEU A 118 -2.83 -0.46 6.77
C LEU A 118 -3.57 -1.26 7.86
N ASN A 119 -4.43 -2.20 7.49
CA ASN A 119 -5.04 -3.15 8.42
C ASN A 119 -4.07 -4.23 8.92
N ILE A 120 -2.85 -4.30 8.37
CA ILE A 120 -1.83 -5.30 8.69
C ILE A 120 -0.68 -4.67 9.48
N ILE A 121 -0.42 -3.38 9.23
CA ILE A 121 0.67 -2.62 9.88
C ILE A 121 0.28 -2.34 11.33
N PRO A 122 1.01 -2.86 12.34
CA PRO A 122 0.64 -2.67 13.75
C PRO A 122 0.62 -1.20 14.16
N GLU A 123 1.64 -0.45 13.78
CA GLU A 123 1.78 0.98 14.04
C GLU A 123 1.23 1.84 12.88
N TYR A 124 0.03 1.52 12.38
CA TYR A 124 -0.54 2.16 11.20
C TYR A 124 -0.66 3.68 11.31
N ARG A 125 -0.83 4.24 12.53
CA ARG A 125 -0.87 5.69 12.75
C ARG A 125 0.49 6.31 12.48
N ALA A 126 1.57 5.74 13.04
CA ALA A 126 2.93 6.19 12.76
C ALA A 126 3.27 6.04 11.27
N ALA A 127 2.81 4.96 10.62
CA ALA A 127 2.98 4.78 9.17
C ALA A 127 2.28 5.91 8.37
N ILE A 128 1.09 6.37 8.77
CA ILE A 128 0.40 7.49 8.12
C ILE A 128 1.15 8.82 8.37
N GLU A 129 1.74 9.03 9.55
CA GLU A 129 2.61 10.18 9.85
C GLU A 129 3.86 10.17 8.96
N GLU A 130 4.50 9.02 8.79
CA GLU A 130 5.64 8.84 7.89
C GLU A 130 5.25 9.11 6.42
N VAL A 131 4.09 8.62 5.97
CA VAL A 131 3.55 8.97 4.64
C VAL A 131 3.43 10.48 4.49
N HIS A 132 2.87 11.18 5.48
CA HIS A 132 2.77 12.63 5.43
C HIS A 132 4.16 13.28 5.42
N ARG A 133 5.12 12.80 6.22
CA ARG A 133 6.48 13.34 6.27
C ARG A 133 7.19 13.25 4.92
N VAL A 134 7.18 12.07 4.30
CA VAL A 134 7.90 11.83 3.04
C VAL A 134 7.20 12.40 1.80
N LEU A 135 5.92 12.74 1.89
CA LEU A 135 5.15 13.33 0.81
C LEU A 135 5.48 14.82 0.67
N LYS A 136 5.67 15.29 -0.57
CA LYS A 136 5.88 16.71 -0.88
C LYS A 136 4.63 17.54 -0.57
N PRO A 137 4.74 18.84 -0.27
CA PRO A 137 3.60 19.75 -0.31
C PRO A 137 2.87 19.65 -1.65
N GLY A 138 1.54 19.63 -1.63
CA GLY A 138 0.71 19.38 -2.81
C GLY A 138 0.68 17.94 -3.29
N GLY A 139 1.46 17.06 -2.68
CA GLY A 139 1.49 15.63 -2.99
C GLY A 139 0.20 14.92 -2.58
N ARG A 140 -0.01 13.71 -3.13
CA ARG A 140 -1.24 12.93 -2.90
C ARG A 140 -0.93 11.55 -2.34
N PHE A 141 -1.67 11.19 -1.31
CA PHE A 141 -1.69 9.85 -0.71
C PHE A 141 -2.98 9.13 -1.08
N VAL A 142 -2.89 7.87 -1.48
CA VAL A 142 -4.06 7.02 -1.73
C VAL A 142 -3.93 5.72 -0.94
N ALA A 143 -4.90 5.45 -0.09
CA ALA A 143 -5.04 4.19 0.62
C ALA A 143 -6.21 3.39 0.04
N LEU A 144 -5.92 2.15 -0.39
CA LEU A 144 -6.91 1.16 -0.82
C LEU A 144 -7.01 0.09 0.25
N GLU A 145 -8.13 0.03 0.96
CA GLU A 145 -8.29 -0.87 2.10
C GLU A 145 -9.63 -1.61 2.08
N MET A 146 -9.66 -2.75 2.76
CA MET A 146 -10.91 -3.41 3.11
C MET A 146 -11.48 -2.74 4.36
N ARG A 147 -12.76 -2.38 4.33
CA ARG A 147 -13.47 -1.92 5.51
C ARG A 147 -13.96 -3.11 6.33
N ALA A 148 -14.01 -2.95 7.65
CA ALA A 148 -14.58 -3.91 8.59
C ALA A 148 -16.06 -4.23 8.29
N GLY A 149 -16.29 -5.11 7.32
CA GLY A 149 -17.60 -5.72 7.05
C GLY A 149 -17.59 -7.22 7.38
N PHE A 150 -16.44 -7.72 7.86
CA PHE A 150 -16.26 -9.14 8.21
C PHE A 150 -17.06 -9.56 9.45
N HIS A 151 -17.58 -8.64 10.27
CA HIS A 151 -18.54 -8.97 11.32
C HIS A 151 -19.85 -9.56 10.77
N SER A 152 -20.13 -9.32 9.49
CA SER A 152 -21.28 -9.91 8.77
C SER A 152 -20.95 -11.25 8.13
N LEU A 153 -19.69 -11.74 8.23
CA LEU A 153 -19.34 -13.06 7.73
C LEU A 153 -19.93 -14.16 8.60
N PRO A 154 -20.33 -15.27 7.98
CA PRO A 154 -20.69 -16.47 8.73
C PRO A 154 -19.61 -16.83 9.75
N PRO A 155 -19.96 -17.37 10.94
CA PRO A 155 -19.01 -17.65 12.03
C PRO A 155 -17.79 -18.48 11.60
N TRP A 156 -17.94 -19.36 10.62
CA TRP A 156 -16.87 -20.21 10.10
C TRP A 156 -15.84 -19.49 9.22
N LEU A 157 -16.17 -18.27 8.74
CA LEU A 157 -15.25 -17.40 7.99
C LEU A 157 -14.60 -16.31 8.87
N GLN A 158 -15.08 -16.10 10.09
CA GLN A 158 -14.53 -15.07 10.99
C GLN A 158 -13.05 -15.27 11.36
N PRO A 159 -12.47 -16.49 11.39
CA PRO A 159 -11.03 -16.66 11.63
C PRO A 159 -10.13 -16.19 10.47
N LEU A 160 -10.65 -16.04 9.25
CA LEU A 160 -9.83 -15.69 8.06
C LEU A 160 -9.01 -14.41 8.21
N PRO A 161 -9.51 -13.29 8.76
CA PRO A 161 -8.71 -12.10 8.99
C PRO A 161 -7.48 -12.36 9.87
N HIS A 162 -7.62 -13.15 10.92
CA HIS A 162 -6.50 -13.49 11.82
C HIS A 162 -5.45 -14.36 11.14
N ILE A 163 -5.87 -15.31 10.27
CA ILE A 163 -4.95 -16.13 9.47
C ILE A 163 -4.14 -15.27 8.49
N CYS A 164 -4.75 -14.20 7.97
CA CYS A 164 -4.12 -13.26 7.04
C CYS A 164 -3.40 -12.09 7.74
N ALA A 165 -3.26 -12.13 9.07
CA ALA A 165 -2.67 -11.04 9.87
C ALA A 165 -3.39 -9.68 9.69
N VAL A 166 -4.71 -9.68 9.46
CA VAL A 166 -5.51 -8.46 9.24
C VAL A 166 -6.18 -8.05 10.54
N ASP A 167 -5.92 -6.83 11.00
CA ASP A 167 -6.59 -6.20 12.13
C ASP A 167 -7.68 -5.24 11.64
N MET A 168 -8.94 -5.70 11.72
CA MET A 168 -10.09 -4.93 11.27
C MET A 168 -10.55 -3.87 12.28
N SER A 169 -9.89 -3.74 13.44
CA SER A 169 -10.18 -2.71 14.44
C SER A 169 -9.54 -1.35 14.11
N HIS A 170 -8.64 -1.30 13.11
CA HIS A 170 -7.97 -0.08 12.72
C HIS A 170 -8.96 0.94 12.12
N ASP A 171 -9.02 2.12 12.72
CA ASP A 171 -9.81 3.25 12.20
C ASP A 171 -8.93 4.11 11.27
N ILE A 172 -8.64 3.54 10.11
CA ILE A 172 -7.72 4.09 9.12
C ILE A 172 -8.22 5.44 8.58
N VAL A 173 -9.51 5.55 8.31
CA VAL A 173 -10.11 6.78 7.75
C VAL A 173 -9.92 7.96 8.69
N ASN A 174 -10.30 7.79 9.97
CA ASN A 174 -10.12 8.83 10.96
C ASN A 174 -8.63 9.15 11.23
N ALA A 175 -7.75 8.15 11.17
CA ALA A 175 -6.32 8.38 11.31
C ALA A 175 -5.77 9.24 10.17
N ILE A 176 -6.19 9.01 8.93
CA ILE A 176 -5.81 9.82 7.77
C ILE A 176 -6.39 11.24 7.91
N GLN A 177 -7.67 11.39 8.27
CA GLN A 177 -8.33 12.69 8.41
C GLN A 177 -7.72 13.59 9.51
N ARG A 178 -7.11 13.00 10.53
CA ARG A 178 -6.39 13.76 11.58
C ARG A 178 -5.11 14.43 11.09
N ILE A 179 -4.49 13.87 10.05
CA ILE A 179 -3.17 14.30 9.55
C ILE A 179 -3.32 15.09 8.23
N PHE A 180 -4.27 14.70 7.40
CA PHE A 180 -4.53 15.33 6.11
C PHE A 180 -5.84 16.12 6.16
N PRO A 181 -5.82 17.45 5.90
CA PRO A 181 -7.03 18.27 5.95
C PRO A 181 -7.96 18.05 4.74
N ASP A 182 -7.43 17.63 3.60
CA ASP A 182 -8.18 17.40 2.35
C ASP A 182 -8.26 15.89 2.09
N VAL A 183 -9.40 15.28 2.43
CA VAL A 183 -9.62 13.83 2.31
C VAL A 183 -10.94 13.55 1.58
N THR A 184 -10.86 12.75 0.52
CA THR A 184 -12.02 12.24 -0.22
C THR A 184 -12.07 10.71 -0.11
N ILE A 185 -13.27 10.16 0.10
CA ILE A 185 -13.47 8.71 0.28
C ILE A 185 -14.39 8.19 -0.80
N HIS A 186 -13.93 7.18 -1.54
CA HIS A 186 -14.73 6.45 -2.52
C HIS A 186 -15.04 5.06 -2.01
N ASN A 187 -16.34 4.72 -1.99
CA ASN A 187 -16.82 3.42 -1.52
C ASN A 187 -17.07 2.50 -2.72
N TYR A 188 -16.60 1.26 -2.62
CA TYR A 188 -16.83 0.20 -3.60
C TYR A 188 -17.40 -1.04 -2.91
N TRP A 189 -18.12 -1.89 -3.68
CA TRP A 189 -18.71 -3.13 -3.19
C TRP A 189 -19.53 -2.92 -1.91
N MET A 190 -20.55 -2.05 -1.98
CA MET A 190 -21.42 -1.72 -0.83
C MET A 190 -20.65 -1.28 0.43
N GLY A 191 -19.50 -0.61 0.23
CA GLY A 191 -18.70 -0.09 1.33
C GLY A 191 -17.67 -1.05 1.92
N MET A 192 -17.51 -2.25 1.35
CA MET A 192 -16.49 -3.21 1.81
C MET A 192 -15.07 -2.84 1.39
N ILE A 193 -14.92 -2.05 0.33
CA ILE A 193 -13.62 -1.57 -0.15
C ILE A 193 -13.65 -0.05 -0.18
N LEU A 194 -12.65 0.57 0.41
CA LEU A 194 -12.46 2.01 0.44
C LEU A 194 -11.23 2.40 -0.38
N VAL A 195 -11.37 3.46 -1.15
CA VAL A 195 -10.24 4.23 -1.69
C VAL A 195 -10.29 5.59 -1.02
N THR A 196 -9.36 5.82 -0.10
CA THR A 196 -9.20 7.10 0.58
C THR A 196 -8.11 7.88 -0.14
N VAL A 197 -8.44 9.09 -0.57
CA VAL A 197 -7.54 10.01 -1.25
C VAL A 197 -7.29 11.19 -0.33
N ALA A 198 -6.04 11.45 0.03
CA ALA A 198 -5.64 12.54 0.88
C ALA A 198 -4.59 13.42 0.19
N LYS A 199 -4.65 14.74 0.40
CA LYS A 199 -3.70 15.70 -0.17
C LYS A 199 -2.95 16.40 0.95
N LYS A 200 -1.62 16.47 0.82
CA LYS A 200 -0.79 17.29 1.70
C LYS A 200 -0.84 18.74 1.25
N THR A 201 -1.25 19.63 2.14
CA THR A 201 -1.22 21.08 1.94
C THR A 201 0.20 21.64 2.09
#